data_31e7ff8942221f94fd558fdd845cf5f1
#
_entry.id   31e7ff8942221f94fd558fdd845cf5f1
#
_cell.length_a   1.000
_cell.length_b   1.000
_cell.length_c   1.000
_cell.angle_alpha   90.00
_cell.angle_beta   90.00
_cell.angle_gamma   90.00
#
_symmetry.space_group_name_H-M   'P 1'
#
loop_
_entity.id
_entity.type
_entity.pdbx_description
1 polymer ?
#
loop_
_entity_poly.entity_id
_entity_poly.type
_entity_poly.pdbx_seq_one_letter_code
_entity_poly.pdbx_strand_id
1 'polypeptide(L)'
;MSPRDVVAGVGALAVGLVLAGCAASRIEHGTFHSAKGYQVTLPGDGWRVETGGDADLALRRDAPPGGMLADATCEGRSLQYPLPILARHLTFGFTDRTTVESATEIVNGRPAERALVRGTVDGREVSAEAVVVKGARCIHDFLYVAPSSDFDAGRRDFRAFVESLSGDSR
;
A
#
# COMPACT_ATOMS: atom_id res chain seq x y z
N MET A 1 22.02 -70.77 -33.24
CA MET A 1 22.73 -69.64 -32.54
C MET A 1 21.86 -68.40 -32.63
N SER A 2 21.13 -68.07 -31.49
CA SER A 2 20.22 -66.95 -31.40
C SER A 2 20.95 -65.61 -31.12
N PRO A 3 20.58 -64.50 -31.76
CA PRO A 3 20.92 -63.17 -31.26
C PRO A 3 19.87 -62.66 -30.26
N ARG A 4 20.36 -62.15 -29.18
CA ARG A 4 19.61 -61.59 -28.06
C ARG A 4 19.11 -60.14 -28.40
N ASP A 5 17.82 -59.94 -28.30
CA ASP A 5 17.14 -58.62 -28.37
C ASP A 5 17.49 -57.80 -27.11
N VAL A 6 18.11 -56.62 -27.33
CA VAL A 6 18.33 -55.62 -26.30
C VAL A 6 17.23 -54.57 -26.47
N VAL A 7 16.25 -54.60 -25.56
CA VAL A 7 15.23 -53.59 -25.44
C VAL A 7 15.78 -52.41 -24.63
N ALA A 8 16.06 -51.30 -25.30
CA ALA A 8 16.45 -50.04 -24.67
C ALA A 8 15.19 -49.32 -24.16
N GLY A 9 15.02 -49.27 -22.85
CA GLY A 9 13.98 -48.51 -22.21
C GLY A 9 14.30 -47.01 -22.22
N VAL A 10 13.52 -46.24 -22.96
CA VAL A 10 13.57 -44.77 -22.95
C VAL A 10 12.78 -44.28 -21.77
N GLY A 11 13.45 -43.88 -20.69
CA GLY A 11 12.83 -43.21 -19.55
C GLY A 11 12.50 -41.77 -19.90
N ALA A 12 11.22 -41.43 -20.03
CA ALA A 12 10.74 -40.08 -20.19
C ALA A 12 10.86 -39.33 -18.87
N LEU A 13 11.83 -38.42 -18.76
CA LEU A 13 11.94 -37.46 -17.66
C LEU A 13 10.86 -36.38 -17.88
N ALA A 14 9.76 -36.45 -17.11
CA ALA A 14 8.78 -35.39 -17.05
C ALA A 14 9.35 -34.20 -16.22
N VAL A 15 9.89 -33.20 -16.91
CA VAL A 15 10.26 -31.92 -16.27
C VAL A 15 8.99 -31.16 -15.97
N GLY A 16 8.59 -31.19 -14.69
CA GLY A 16 7.49 -30.40 -14.18
C GLY A 16 7.86 -28.91 -14.21
N LEU A 17 7.29 -28.13 -15.14
CA LEU A 17 7.39 -26.69 -15.19
C LEU A 17 6.60 -26.13 -14.01
N VAL A 18 7.26 -25.76 -12.92
CA VAL A 18 6.66 -24.98 -11.84
C VAL A 18 6.48 -23.55 -12.38
N LEU A 19 5.28 -23.22 -12.85
CA LEU A 19 4.88 -21.85 -13.15
C LEU A 19 4.83 -21.09 -11.82
N ALA A 20 5.91 -20.40 -11.47
CA ALA A 20 5.87 -19.38 -10.43
C ALA A 20 4.99 -18.24 -10.96
N GLY A 21 3.68 -18.33 -10.70
CA GLY A 21 2.74 -17.26 -11.00
C GLY A 21 3.11 -16.05 -10.15
N CYS A 22 3.60 -14.97 -10.78
CA CYS A 22 3.70 -13.68 -10.12
C CYS A 22 2.29 -13.31 -9.62
N ALA A 23 2.10 -13.23 -8.31
CA ALA A 23 0.84 -12.78 -7.74
C ALA A 23 0.61 -11.32 -8.18
N ALA A 24 -0.36 -11.08 -9.06
CA ALA A 24 -0.77 -9.74 -9.43
C ALA A 24 -1.66 -9.15 -8.35
N SER A 25 -1.59 -7.83 -8.16
CA SER A 25 -2.54 -7.13 -7.27
C SER A 25 -3.96 -7.26 -7.81
N ARG A 26 -4.94 -7.46 -6.93
CA ARG A 26 -6.35 -7.64 -7.29
C ARG A 26 -7.29 -7.10 -6.22
N ILE A 27 -8.53 -6.84 -6.60
CA ILE A 27 -9.59 -6.46 -5.66
C ILE A 27 -10.66 -7.57 -5.68
N GLU A 28 -10.95 -8.11 -4.50
CA GLU A 28 -11.95 -9.15 -4.29
C GLU A 28 -12.83 -8.80 -3.09
N HIS A 29 -14.14 -8.79 -3.28
CA HIS A 29 -15.13 -8.51 -2.21
C HIS A 29 -14.81 -7.26 -1.37
N GLY A 30 -14.39 -6.16 -2.02
CA GLY A 30 -14.06 -4.91 -1.34
C GLY A 30 -12.70 -4.91 -0.62
N THR A 31 -11.87 -5.93 -0.81
CA THR A 31 -10.52 -6.01 -0.28
C THR A 31 -9.50 -5.94 -1.41
N PHE A 32 -8.55 -5.05 -1.28
CA PHE A 32 -7.37 -5.00 -2.14
C PHE A 32 -6.30 -5.95 -1.61
N HIS A 33 -5.81 -6.84 -2.48
CA HIS A 33 -4.72 -7.77 -2.24
C HIS A 33 -3.51 -7.33 -3.05
N SER A 34 -2.48 -6.83 -2.39
CA SER A 34 -1.25 -6.40 -3.05
C SER A 34 -0.39 -7.59 -3.47
N ALA A 35 0.27 -7.48 -4.62
CA ALA A 35 1.34 -8.40 -5.04
C ALA A 35 2.50 -8.46 -4.03
N LYS A 36 2.65 -7.45 -3.17
CA LYS A 36 3.66 -7.37 -2.11
C LYS A 36 3.26 -8.12 -0.83
N GLY A 37 2.06 -8.74 -0.79
CA GLY A 37 1.60 -9.65 0.26
C GLY A 37 0.86 -8.98 1.42
N TYR A 38 0.42 -7.74 1.29
CA TYR A 38 -0.48 -7.09 2.23
C TYR A 38 -1.89 -6.94 1.65
N GLN A 39 -2.85 -6.64 2.52
CA GLN A 39 -4.24 -6.44 2.15
C GLN A 39 -4.81 -5.24 2.92
N VAL A 40 -5.75 -4.54 2.29
CA VAL A 40 -6.53 -3.47 2.90
C VAL A 40 -7.98 -3.54 2.42
N THR A 41 -8.93 -3.23 3.30
CA THR A 41 -10.34 -3.12 2.94
C THR A 41 -10.59 -1.75 2.34
N LEU A 42 -11.22 -1.71 1.17
CA LEU A 42 -11.58 -0.45 0.52
C LEU A 42 -12.61 0.31 1.38
N PRO A 43 -12.48 1.62 1.50
CA PRO A 43 -13.52 2.41 2.16
C PRO A 43 -14.84 2.30 1.39
N GLY A 44 -15.95 2.57 2.08
CA GLY A 44 -17.29 2.41 1.54
C GLY A 44 -17.64 3.36 0.39
N ASP A 45 -18.91 3.68 0.27
CA ASP A 45 -19.48 4.41 -0.87
C ASP A 45 -18.79 5.73 -1.20
N GLY A 46 -18.71 6.01 -2.49
CA GLY A 46 -18.15 7.25 -3.05
C GLY A 46 -16.65 7.18 -3.37
N TRP A 47 -15.91 6.20 -2.87
CA TRP A 47 -14.51 6.00 -3.23
C TRP A 47 -14.39 5.11 -4.47
N ARG A 48 -13.55 5.52 -5.41
CA ARG A 48 -13.25 4.78 -6.65
C ARG A 48 -11.76 4.54 -6.77
N VAL A 49 -11.39 3.40 -7.33
CA VAL A 49 -10.00 3.10 -7.66
C VAL A 49 -9.56 3.97 -8.82
N GLU A 50 -8.45 4.67 -8.63
CA GLU A 50 -7.74 5.39 -9.70
C GLU A 50 -6.65 4.50 -10.28
N THR A 51 -6.46 4.59 -11.58
CA THR A 51 -5.41 3.87 -12.30
C THR A 51 -4.37 4.84 -12.84
N GLY A 52 -3.11 4.41 -12.93
CA GLY A 52 -2.06 5.19 -13.59
C GLY A 52 -1.17 6.00 -12.66
N GLY A 53 -0.96 5.57 -11.43
CA GLY A 53 0.08 6.09 -10.51
C GLY A 53 1.11 5.02 -10.15
N ASP A 54 2.12 5.40 -9.36
CA ASP A 54 3.17 4.49 -8.89
C ASP A 54 2.79 3.76 -7.58
N ALA A 55 1.73 4.19 -6.88
CA ALA A 55 1.25 3.54 -5.67
C ALA A 55 0.59 2.19 -5.98
N ASP A 56 0.65 1.25 -5.04
CA ASP A 56 -0.01 -0.06 -5.17
C ASP A 56 -1.53 0.08 -5.31
N LEU A 57 -2.11 1.06 -4.62
CA LEU A 57 -3.53 1.40 -4.68
C LEU A 57 -3.70 2.92 -4.53
N ALA A 58 -4.48 3.52 -5.41
CA ALA A 58 -4.95 4.89 -5.28
C ALA A 58 -6.47 4.93 -5.34
N LEU A 59 -7.07 5.76 -4.51
CA LEU A 59 -8.52 5.94 -4.41
C LEU A 59 -8.86 7.42 -4.52
N ARG A 60 -9.97 7.72 -5.18
CA ARG A 60 -10.51 9.08 -5.31
C ARG A 60 -11.97 9.13 -4.95
N ARG A 61 -12.37 10.24 -4.36
CA ARG A 61 -13.75 10.63 -4.13
C ARG A 61 -13.97 12.04 -4.67
N ASP A 62 -15.10 12.26 -5.37
CA ASP A 62 -15.40 13.56 -5.98
C ASP A 62 -16.21 14.48 -5.05
N ALA A 63 -17.09 13.90 -4.23
CA ALA A 63 -17.99 14.66 -3.35
C ALA A 63 -18.16 13.98 -1.99
N PRO A 64 -17.70 14.57 -0.88
CA PRO A 64 -16.70 15.64 -0.85
C PRO A 64 -15.34 15.18 -1.43
N PRO A 65 -14.59 16.10 -2.04
CA PRO A 65 -13.37 15.72 -2.78
C PRO A 65 -12.28 15.20 -1.84
N GLY A 66 -11.54 14.18 -2.31
CA GLY A 66 -10.41 13.62 -1.56
C GLY A 66 -9.72 12.49 -2.32
N GLY A 67 -8.49 12.23 -1.98
CA GLY A 67 -7.68 11.12 -2.48
C GLY A 67 -7.02 10.35 -1.36
N MET A 68 -6.93 9.03 -1.50
CA MET A 68 -6.17 8.14 -0.62
C MET A 68 -5.22 7.29 -1.43
N LEU A 69 -4.11 6.90 -0.83
CA LEU A 69 -3.25 5.87 -1.39
C LEU A 69 -2.79 4.90 -0.31
N ALA A 70 -2.42 3.70 -0.77
CA ALA A 70 -1.61 2.74 -0.05
C ALA A 70 -0.49 2.26 -0.95
N ASP A 71 0.71 2.18 -0.40
CA ASP A 71 1.89 1.63 -1.05
C ASP A 71 2.72 0.84 -0.04
N ALA A 72 3.57 -0.07 -0.51
CA ALA A 72 4.50 -0.76 0.34
C ALA A 72 5.90 -0.80 -0.29
N THR A 73 6.91 -0.49 0.51
CA THR A 73 8.31 -0.65 0.17
C THR A 73 8.89 -1.82 0.96
N CYS A 74 9.28 -2.89 0.24
CA CYS A 74 9.78 -4.13 0.85
C CYS A 74 11.30 -4.31 0.69
N GLU A 75 11.97 -3.41 -0.02
CA GLU A 75 13.41 -3.45 -0.30
C GLU A 75 14.02 -2.05 -0.20
N GLY A 76 15.33 -1.99 -0.02
CA GLY A 76 16.09 -0.75 -0.07
C GLY A 76 16.34 -0.08 1.28
N ARG A 77 16.94 1.10 1.21
CA ARG A 77 17.39 1.86 2.41
C ARG A 77 16.26 2.45 3.23
N SER A 78 15.09 2.67 2.63
CA SER A 78 13.92 3.23 3.31
C SER A 78 13.50 2.41 4.53
N LEU A 79 13.71 1.08 4.51
CA LEU A 79 13.42 0.19 5.63
C LEU A 79 14.20 0.52 6.92
N GLN A 80 15.27 1.30 6.82
CA GLN A 80 16.16 1.66 7.93
C GLN A 80 15.87 3.05 8.49
N TYR A 81 15.06 3.87 7.78
CA TYR A 81 14.75 5.21 8.25
C TYR A 81 13.74 5.22 9.40
N PRO A 82 13.86 6.16 10.35
CA PRO A 82 12.84 6.39 11.35
C PRO A 82 11.49 6.73 10.74
N LEU A 83 10.40 6.17 11.29
CA LEU A 83 9.04 6.38 10.80
C LEU A 83 8.65 7.87 10.67
N PRO A 84 9.02 8.78 11.60
CA PRO A 84 8.74 10.20 11.45
C PRO A 84 9.38 10.84 10.20
N ILE A 85 10.54 10.35 9.78
CA ILE A 85 11.20 10.81 8.55
C ILE A 85 10.42 10.36 7.33
N LEU A 86 9.98 9.08 7.31
CA LEU A 86 9.20 8.53 6.21
C LEU A 86 7.84 9.22 6.10
N ALA A 87 7.13 9.44 7.21
CA ALA A 87 5.85 10.15 7.20
C ALA A 87 5.98 11.58 6.62
N ARG A 88 7.08 12.28 6.92
CA ARG A 88 7.37 13.59 6.30
C ARG A 88 7.62 13.49 4.80
N HIS A 89 8.19 12.41 4.31
CA HIS A 89 8.47 12.22 2.88
C HIS A 89 7.20 12.12 2.05
N LEU A 90 6.13 11.55 2.59
CA LEU A 90 4.84 11.41 1.88
C LEU A 90 4.21 12.75 1.48
N THR A 91 4.63 13.85 2.08
CA THR A 91 4.11 15.19 1.81
C THR A 91 5.16 16.14 1.22
N PHE A 92 6.23 15.64 0.63
CA PHE A 92 7.31 16.49 0.07
C PHE A 92 6.85 17.36 -1.09
N GLY A 93 5.83 16.95 -1.84
CA GLY A 93 5.28 17.75 -2.94
C GLY A 93 4.45 18.96 -2.49
N PHE A 94 4.24 19.17 -1.17
CA PHE A 94 3.47 20.31 -0.66
C PHE A 94 4.38 21.54 -0.50
N THR A 95 3.91 22.69 -0.97
CA THR A 95 4.49 24.00 -0.64
C THR A 95 3.85 24.55 0.65
N ASP A 96 4.50 25.51 1.30
CA ASP A 96 4.03 26.13 2.56
C ASP A 96 3.63 25.11 3.64
N ARG A 97 4.36 24.02 3.66
CA ARG A 97 4.04 22.85 4.48
C ARG A 97 4.24 23.10 5.96
N THR A 98 3.21 22.83 6.75
CA THR A 98 3.25 22.87 8.22
C THR A 98 2.73 21.55 8.78
N THR A 99 3.53 20.89 9.66
CA THR A 99 3.07 19.75 10.44
C THR A 99 2.23 20.27 11.60
N VAL A 100 0.96 19.90 11.63
CA VAL A 100 0.00 20.30 12.67
C VAL A 100 0.08 19.38 13.87
N GLU A 101 0.25 18.09 13.60
CA GLU A 101 0.31 17.02 14.61
C GLU A 101 1.20 15.89 14.10
N SER A 102 1.95 15.26 15.01
CA SER A 102 2.69 14.03 14.74
C SER A 102 2.67 13.17 15.99
N ALA A 103 2.41 11.88 15.81
CA ALA A 103 2.29 10.94 16.91
C ALA A 103 2.72 9.53 16.49
N THR A 104 3.50 8.90 17.35
CA THR A 104 3.78 7.46 17.26
C THR A 104 2.57 6.69 17.79
N GLU A 105 2.12 5.68 17.07
CA GLU A 105 0.97 4.85 17.42
C GLU A 105 1.23 3.37 17.10
N ILE A 106 0.27 2.51 17.42
CA ILE A 106 0.27 1.10 17.07
C ILE A 106 -0.93 0.82 16.15
N VAL A 107 -0.66 0.33 14.95
CA VAL A 107 -1.67 -0.12 13.99
C VAL A 107 -1.59 -1.65 13.89
N ASN A 108 -2.63 -2.34 14.37
CA ASN A 108 -2.70 -3.82 14.36
C ASN A 108 -1.44 -4.50 14.92
N GLY A 109 -0.95 -4.00 16.07
CA GLY A 109 0.25 -4.52 16.73
C GLY A 109 1.58 -4.11 16.09
N ARG A 110 1.56 -3.24 15.08
CA ARG A 110 2.75 -2.75 14.37
C ARG A 110 3.06 -1.30 14.74
N PRO A 111 4.33 -0.95 14.97
CA PRO A 111 4.73 0.45 15.16
C PRO A 111 4.35 1.29 13.94
N ALA A 112 3.78 2.45 14.18
CA ALA A 112 3.39 3.39 13.14
C ALA A 112 3.66 4.84 13.58
N GLU A 113 3.77 5.72 12.60
CA GLU A 113 3.81 7.17 12.78
C GLU A 113 2.68 7.79 11.99
N ARG A 114 1.93 8.66 12.63
CA ARG A 114 0.87 9.48 12.04
C ARG A 114 1.30 10.92 12.02
N ALA A 115 1.13 11.61 10.89
CA ALA A 115 1.37 13.04 10.76
C ALA A 115 0.19 13.72 10.07
N LEU A 116 -0.33 14.79 10.70
CA LEU A 116 -1.28 15.70 10.09
C LEU A 116 -0.52 16.93 9.56
N VAL A 117 -0.68 17.21 8.28
CA VAL A 117 0.05 18.24 7.57
C VAL A 117 -0.92 19.15 6.83
N ARG A 118 -0.67 20.45 6.86
CA ARG A 118 -1.30 21.45 5.98
C ARG A 118 -0.27 21.99 5.00
N GLY A 119 -0.73 22.36 3.82
CA GLY A 119 0.13 22.95 2.80
C GLY A 119 -0.67 23.30 1.56
N THR A 120 0.05 23.56 0.47
CA THR A 120 -0.51 23.96 -0.80
C THR A 120 -0.07 22.98 -1.89
N VAL A 121 -1.02 22.51 -2.70
CA VAL A 121 -0.78 21.70 -3.89
C VAL A 121 -1.49 22.37 -5.06
N ASP A 122 -0.76 22.67 -6.14
CA ASP A 122 -1.28 23.36 -7.33
C ASP A 122 -2.05 24.65 -6.98
N GLY A 123 -1.53 25.42 -6.01
CA GLY A 123 -2.13 26.69 -5.58
C GLY A 123 -3.40 26.55 -4.71
N ARG A 124 -3.74 25.35 -4.27
CA ARG A 124 -4.91 25.09 -3.40
C ARG A 124 -4.47 24.64 -2.03
N GLU A 125 -5.10 25.20 -1.00
CA GLU A 125 -4.88 24.75 0.38
C GLU A 125 -5.44 23.34 0.58
N VAL A 126 -4.57 22.45 1.06
CA VAL A 126 -4.90 21.06 1.36
C VAL A 126 -4.48 20.69 2.78
N SER A 127 -5.18 19.73 3.33
CA SER A 127 -4.75 19.00 4.51
C SER A 127 -4.48 17.55 4.12
N ALA A 128 -3.49 16.95 4.76
CA ALA A 128 -3.13 15.56 4.57
C ALA A 128 -2.91 14.85 5.89
N GLU A 129 -3.32 13.60 5.95
CA GLU A 129 -2.96 12.66 7.02
C GLU A 129 -2.11 11.56 6.43
N ALA A 130 -0.84 11.51 6.86
CA ALA A 130 0.12 10.48 6.47
C ALA A 130 0.26 9.46 7.60
N VAL A 131 0.22 8.17 7.28
CA VAL A 131 0.48 7.09 8.24
C VAL A 131 1.49 6.14 7.63
N VAL A 132 2.59 5.92 8.34
CA VAL A 132 3.62 4.95 7.96
C VAL A 132 3.64 3.83 8.98
N VAL A 133 3.42 2.60 8.52
CA VAL A 133 3.36 1.41 9.38
C VAL A 133 4.54 0.51 9.09
N LYS A 134 5.30 0.14 10.13
CA LYS A 134 6.41 -0.81 10.00
C LYS A 134 5.90 -2.24 10.11
N GLY A 135 5.81 -2.93 8.99
CA GLY A 135 5.50 -4.35 8.92
C GLY A 135 6.69 -5.26 9.24
N ALA A 136 6.53 -6.55 9.07
CA ALA A 136 7.58 -7.55 9.30
C ALA A 136 8.67 -7.48 8.22
N ARG A 137 8.31 -7.22 6.97
CA ARG A 137 9.22 -7.16 5.82
C ARG A 137 9.18 -5.83 5.09
N CYS A 138 8.07 -5.12 5.17
CA CYS A 138 7.82 -3.91 4.39
C CYS A 138 7.50 -2.71 5.29
N ILE A 139 7.73 -1.52 4.75
CA ILE A 139 7.13 -0.29 5.24
C ILE A 139 5.86 -0.07 4.41
N HIS A 140 4.75 0.20 5.08
CA HIS A 140 3.47 0.51 4.44
C HIS A 140 3.15 1.98 4.60
N ASP A 141 2.98 2.66 3.49
CA ASP A 141 2.72 4.08 3.38
C ASP A 141 1.25 4.32 3.05
N PHE A 142 0.59 5.12 3.86
CA PHE A 142 -0.80 5.56 3.66
C PHE A 142 -0.84 7.07 3.63
N LEU A 143 -1.56 7.64 2.69
CA LEU A 143 -1.76 9.08 2.60
C LEU A 143 -3.21 9.37 2.25
N TYR A 144 -3.83 10.30 2.98
CA TYR A 144 -5.10 10.92 2.63
C TYR A 144 -4.88 12.40 2.42
N VAL A 145 -5.42 12.94 1.33
CA VAL A 145 -5.34 14.36 0.98
C VAL A 145 -6.71 14.86 0.55
N ALA A 146 -7.11 16.01 1.06
CA ALA A 146 -8.32 16.71 0.63
C ALA A 146 -8.13 18.22 0.75
N PRO A 147 -8.98 19.04 0.08
CA PRO A 147 -9.08 20.46 0.40
C PRO A 147 -9.27 20.65 1.90
N SER A 148 -8.62 21.65 2.50
CA SER A 148 -8.65 21.81 3.95
C SER A 148 -10.06 21.98 4.52
N SER A 149 -11.00 22.53 3.73
CA SER A 149 -12.43 22.66 4.09
C SER A 149 -13.18 21.32 4.15
N ASP A 150 -12.76 20.33 3.37
CA ASP A 150 -13.44 19.04 3.21
C ASP A 150 -12.70 17.88 3.91
N PHE A 151 -11.55 18.17 4.51
CA PHE A 151 -10.63 17.16 5.03
C PHE A 151 -11.27 16.23 6.07
N ASP A 152 -12.04 16.76 7.00
CA ASP A 152 -12.64 15.96 8.07
C ASP A 152 -13.69 14.96 7.54
N ALA A 153 -14.27 15.21 6.37
CA ALA A 153 -15.28 14.34 5.79
C ALA A 153 -14.76 12.96 5.37
N GLY A 154 -13.44 12.81 5.10
CA GLY A 154 -12.84 11.55 4.71
C GLY A 154 -11.95 10.91 5.78
N ARG A 155 -11.68 11.61 6.89
CA ARG A 155 -10.74 11.11 7.91
C ARG A 155 -11.16 9.79 8.54
N ARG A 156 -12.46 9.61 8.80
CA ARG A 156 -12.96 8.36 9.38
C ARG A 156 -12.75 7.18 8.43
N ASP A 157 -13.04 7.39 7.15
CA ASP A 157 -12.85 6.36 6.11
C ASP A 157 -11.36 6.02 5.96
N PHE A 158 -10.50 7.04 5.98
CA PHE A 158 -9.05 6.83 5.92
C PHE A 158 -8.51 6.05 7.12
N ARG A 159 -8.97 6.37 8.33
CA ARG A 159 -8.54 5.63 9.53
C ARG A 159 -8.98 4.17 9.48
N ALA A 160 -10.22 3.89 9.09
CA ALA A 160 -10.69 2.53 8.90
C ALA A 160 -9.90 1.79 7.81
N PHE A 161 -9.54 2.48 6.73
CA PHE A 161 -8.69 1.96 5.67
C PHE A 161 -7.30 1.55 6.19
N VAL A 162 -6.62 2.40 6.95
CA VAL A 162 -5.33 2.10 7.58
C VAL A 162 -5.45 0.95 8.59
N GLU A 163 -6.47 0.98 9.45
CA GLU A 163 -6.71 -0.04 10.47
C GLU A 163 -7.06 -1.42 9.88
N SER A 164 -7.50 -1.48 8.63
CA SER A 164 -7.76 -2.73 7.92
C SER A 164 -6.51 -3.45 7.42
N LEU A 165 -5.33 -2.81 7.52
CA LEU A 165 -4.06 -3.39 7.06
C LEU A 165 -3.81 -4.77 7.68
N SER A 166 -3.66 -5.77 6.84
CA SER A 166 -3.34 -7.15 7.22
C SER A 166 -2.35 -7.78 6.24
N GLY A 167 -1.91 -9.00 6.53
CA GLY A 167 -0.83 -9.63 5.76
C GLY A 167 0.55 -9.14 6.20
N ASP A 168 1.57 -9.26 5.33
CA ASP A 168 2.99 -9.01 5.63
C ASP A 168 3.45 -9.74 6.91
N SER A 169 2.94 -10.95 7.09
CA SER A 169 3.41 -11.90 8.11
C SER A 169 4.61 -12.69 7.58
N ARG A 170 5.48 -13.11 8.50
CA ARG A 170 6.63 -13.98 8.19
C ARG A 170 6.20 -15.35 7.68
#